data_64e472dc24fb81bcb124cfd9cbfe8d4d
#
_entry.id   64e472dc24fb81bcb124cfd9cbfe8d4d
#
_cell.length_a   1.000
_cell.length_b   1.000
_cell.length_c   1.000
_cell.angle_alpha   90.00
_cell.angle_beta   90.00
_cell.angle_gamma   90.00
#
_symmetry.space_group_name_H-M   'P 1'
#
loop_
_entity.id
_entity.type
_entity.pdbx_description
1 polymer ?
#
loop_
_entity_poly.entity_id
_entity_poly.type
_entity_poly.pdbx_seq_one_letter_code
_entity_poly.pdbx_strand_id
1 'polypeptide(L)'
;MKTLRYVLSGTYMDKDSYYETVYSSATSPYSMTTTNGAVLSNFAGQHIYDANGNQITNFGPEDINHYAVYLPSSYLGHYEIDSREVNLFAKVTSSLFKASGHVNNRILIGADFRSDGNVGKGKTYDPSTPPYRSQYGHNSSFRPRNYKDIPFINQFGAYVEDNFKWSISGTHDLNIQAGVRYDHTSVVGGIFSPRVNASIDLIPNLLSLQGGYGIAAKMPSLLYLYPENAYFEYININELTNENIPESQRLFMTTTEVRQVDNSDLKIAQNHKAEVGFNLRVGKTNLNVIAYKERLKDGYVMSQTFNTFNTFIYNEYQRTENGIELSSSLPVLSTYAKPTNNLNIETKGLEFDLNIGRIDAIRTAFQINGSWMRTKSWRQGYSFYDNSEDAASARKPVAIYSQDGNASYKQQFVTTLRATHNIPRIGFVVTMTAQAIWQQSNWNTFGNDSIPVGYLALEDASVNMFPEGQYTTTQQV
;
A
#
# COMPACT_ATOMS: atom_id res chain seq x y z
N MET A 1 -33.85 -6.71 29.06
CA MET A 1 -32.80 -5.81 29.60
C MET A 1 -32.33 -4.90 28.50
N LYS A 2 -32.20 -3.59 28.75
CA LYS A 2 -31.66 -2.59 27.80
C LYS A 2 -30.34 -2.09 28.36
N THR A 3 -29.31 -2.04 27.57
CA THR A 3 -28.01 -1.52 27.97
C THR A 3 -27.53 -0.51 26.95
N LEU A 4 -27.09 0.65 27.38
CA LEU A 4 -26.44 1.67 26.57
C LEU A 4 -24.98 1.73 26.98
N ARG A 5 -24.09 1.67 25.98
CA ARG A 5 -22.65 1.88 26.13
C ARG A 5 -22.19 3.01 25.21
N TYR A 6 -21.29 3.82 25.68
CA TYR A 6 -20.59 4.80 24.87
C TYR A 6 -19.10 4.74 25.16
N VAL A 7 -18.31 5.05 24.15
CA VAL A 7 -16.85 5.16 24.23
C VAL A 7 -16.48 6.45 23.52
N LEU A 8 -15.68 7.26 24.18
CA LEU A 8 -15.00 8.39 23.56
C LEU A 8 -13.52 8.21 23.82
N SER A 9 -12.71 8.22 22.77
CA SER A 9 -11.26 8.17 22.87
C SER A 9 -10.64 9.13 21.90
N GLY A 10 -9.52 9.72 22.29
CA GLY A 10 -8.67 10.54 21.45
C GLY A 10 -7.23 10.08 21.65
N THR A 11 -6.47 10.05 20.59
CA THR A 11 -5.05 9.73 20.59
C THR A 11 -4.30 10.85 19.89
N TYR A 12 -3.24 11.29 20.50
CA TYR A 12 -2.27 12.19 19.91
C TYR A 12 -0.92 11.51 20.02
N MET A 13 -0.20 11.42 18.91
CA MET A 13 1.14 10.87 18.86
C MET A 13 2.08 11.94 18.26
N ASP A 14 3.12 12.28 19.01
CA ASP A 14 4.18 13.17 18.55
C ASP A 14 5.42 12.32 18.27
N LYS A 15 5.90 12.37 17.05
CA LYS A 15 7.03 11.57 16.59
C LYS A 15 7.96 12.43 15.74
N ASP A 16 9.16 12.64 16.26
CA ASP A 16 10.25 13.20 15.50
C ASP A 16 11.17 12.10 14.99
N SER A 17 11.56 12.18 13.73
CA SER A 17 12.51 11.29 13.12
C SER A 17 13.58 12.14 12.44
N TYR A 18 14.83 11.82 12.74
CA TYR A 18 16.01 12.46 12.18
C TYR A 18 16.83 11.43 11.41
N TYR A 19 17.25 11.80 10.22
CA TYR A 19 18.12 10.98 9.39
C TYR A 19 19.34 11.76 8.95
N GLU A 20 20.51 11.17 9.12
CA GLU A 20 21.78 11.77 8.81
C GLU A 20 22.69 10.76 8.11
N THR A 21 23.39 11.20 7.06
CA THR A 21 24.37 10.37 6.37
C THR A 21 25.47 11.22 5.75
N VAL A 22 26.66 10.63 5.60
CA VAL A 22 27.80 11.28 4.96
C VAL A 22 27.88 10.79 3.50
N TYR A 23 27.93 11.73 2.58
CA TYR A 23 28.16 11.46 1.16
C TYR A 23 29.58 11.83 0.80
N SER A 24 30.33 10.85 0.27
CA SER A 24 31.76 11.00 -0.03
C SER A 24 32.07 11.01 -1.52
N SER A 25 31.08 10.93 -2.38
CA SER A 25 31.24 11.01 -3.83
C SER A 25 30.82 12.37 -4.36
N ALA A 26 31.49 12.86 -5.40
CA ALA A 26 31.04 14.04 -6.11
C ALA A 26 29.60 13.84 -6.57
N THR A 27 28.71 14.74 -6.16
CA THR A 27 27.34 14.76 -6.58
C THR A 27 27.17 15.84 -7.62
N SER A 28 26.37 15.55 -8.66
CA SER A 28 25.99 16.59 -9.60
C SER A 28 24.99 17.55 -8.95
N PRO A 29 24.94 18.80 -9.37
CA PRO A 29 23.89 19.70 -8.95
C PRO A 29 22.52 19.18 -9.34
N TYR A 30 21.51 19.52 -8.57
CA TYR A 30 20.15 19.10 -8.81
C TYR A 30 19.16 20.22 -8.45
N SER A 31 17.98 20.15 -9.04
CA SER A 31 16.90 21.06 -8.74
C SER A 31 16.17 20.66 -7.46
N MET A 32 15.81 21.66 -6.68
CA MET A 32 14.95 21.55 -5.51
C MET A 32 13.53 22.02 -5.80
N THR A 33 13.26 22.47 -7.01
CA THR A 33 11.97 23.05 -7.36
C THR A 33 10.79 22.11 -7.14
N THR A 34 9.69 22.66 -6.66
CA THR A 34 8.39 21.99 -6.50
C THR A 34 7.41 22.40 -7.60
N THR A 35 7.85 23.20 -8.58
CA THR A 35 7.06 23.70 -9.70
C THR A 35 7.71 23.31 -11.03
N ASN A 36 6.90 23.26 -12.10
CA ASN A 36 7.42 23.06 -13.45
C ASN A 36 8.36 24.20 -13.84
N GLY A 37 9.47 23.87 -14.48
CA GLY A 37 10.38 24.86 -14.99
C GLY A 37 11.81 24.38 -15.18
N ALA A 38 12.62 25.23 -15.79
CA ALA A 38 14.05 25.03 -15.95
C ALA A 38 14.81 25.94 -14.98
N VAL A 39 15.87 25.42 -14.40
CA VAL A 39 16.76 26.18 -13.50
C VAL A 39 18.20 26.02 -13.95
N LEU A 40 18.99 27.08 -13.78
CA LEU A 40 20.35 27.15 -14.26
C LEU A 40 21.27 27.59 -13.10
N SER A 41 22.44 26.95 -12.98
CA SER A 41 23.50 27.41 -12.07
C SER A 41 24.88 27.28 -12.73
N ASN A 42 25.86 28.02 -12.22
CA ASN A 42 27.23 27.81 -12.55
C ASN A 42 27.87 26.79 -11.60
N PHE A 43 29.11 26.37 -11.90
CA PHE A 43 29.85 25.34 -11.17
C PHE A 43 29.89 25.56 -9.64
N ALA A 44 30.12 26.78 -9.19
CA ALA A 44 30.26 27.04 -7.77
C ALA A 44 28.96 27.42 -7.07
N GLY A 45 27.81 27.41 -7.76
CA GLY A 45 26.57 27.98 -7.23
C GLY A 45 26.64 29.48 -6.94
N GLN A 46 27.72 30.15 -7.40
CA GLN A 46 27.96 31.59 -7.17
C GLN A 46 27.05 32.46 -8.05
N HIS A 47 26.66 31.94 -9.19
CA HIS A 47 25.76 32.60 -10.12
C HIS A 47 24.60 31.67 -10.44
N ILE A 48 23.41 32.06 -10.05
CA ILE A 48 22.18 31.32 -10.23
C ILE A 48 21.30 32.13 -11.16
N TYR A 49 20.68 31.45 -12.13
CA TYR A 49 19.87 32.09 -13.15
C TYR A 49 18.47 31.45 -13.17
N ASP A 50 17.47 32.26 -13.44
CA ASP A 50 16.12 31.76 -13.72
C ASP A 50 16.03 31.12 -15.12
N ALA A 51 14.88 30.53 -15.44
CA ALA A 51 14.64 29.90 -16.74
C ALA A 51 14.72 30.85 -17.93
N ASN A 52 14.69 32.18 -17.69
CA ASN A 52 14.79 33.23 -18.72
C ASN A 52 16.23 33.75 -18.86
N GLY A 53 17.17 33.21 -18.09
CA GLY A 53 18.57 33.62 -18.12
C GLY A 53 18.89 34.86 -17.25
N ASN A 54 17.97 35.29 -16.38
CA ASN A 54 18.25 36.41 -15.48
C ASN A 54 18.95 35.90 -14.25
N GLN A 55 20.02 36.60 -13.86
CA GLN A 55 20.75 36.25 -12.65
C GLN A 55 19.91 36.51 -11.39
N ILE A 56 19.79 35.51 -10.52
CA ILE A 56 19.19 35.66 -9.21
C ILE A 56 20.29 36.08 -8.23
N THR A 57 20.22 37.28 -7.73
CA THR A 57 21.29 37.89 -6.87
C THR A 57 20.95 37.84 -5.39
N ASN A 58 19.66 37.78 -5.02
CA ASN A 58 19.19 37.72 -3.66
C ASN A 58 18.22 36.55 -3.57
N PHE A 59 18.66 35.44 -2.99
CA PHE A 59 17.80 34.27 -2.77
C PHE A 59 17.76 33.89 -1.29
N GLY A 60 16.54 33.68 -0.83
CA GLY A 60 16.26 33.13 0.49
C GLY A 60 15.87 31.66 0.42
N PRO A 61 15.52 31.04 1.55
CA PRO A 61 15.03 29.65 1.59
C PRO A 61 13.83 29.39 0.69
N GLU A 62 12.97 30.39 0.47
CA GLU A 62 11.82 30.30 -0.42
C GLU A 62 12.20 30.26 -1.90
N ASP A 63 13.36 30.80 -2.27
CA ASP A 63 13.80 30.86 -3.66
C ASP A 63 14.42 29.54 -4.15
N ILE A 64 14.66 28.61 -3.23
CA ILE A 64 15.30 27.33 -3.53
C ILE A 64 14.56 26.52 -4.60
N ASN A 65 13.27 26.78 -4.76
CA ASN A 65 12.45 26.16 -5.81
C ASN A 65 12.77 26.62 -7.21
N HIS A 66 13.66 27.62 -7.36
CA HIS A 66 13.92 28.29 -8.63
C HIS A 66 15.35 28.13 -9.14
N TYR A 67 16.21 27.40 -8.43
CA TYR A 67 17.58 27.18 -8.86
C TYR A 67 18.09 25.77 -8.59
N ALA A 68 19.14 25.35 -9.29
CA ALA A 68 19.85 24.12 -9.03
C ALA A 68 20.89 24.33 -7.93
N VAL A 69 20.96 23.39 -6.99
CA VAL A 69 21.93 23.39 -5.89
C VAL A 69 23.14 22.57 -6.31
N TYR A 70 24.32 23.18 -6.23
CA TYR A 70 25.60 22.48 -6.40
C TYR A 70 26.10 22.03 -5.03
N LEU A 71 26.33 20.73 -4.90
CA LEU A 71 26.81 20.13 -3.66
C LEU A 71 28.33 19.89 -3.71
N PRO A 72 29.05 20.06 -2.61
CA PRO A 72 30.45 19.67 -2.53
C PRO A 72 30.61 18.17 -2.71
N SER A 73 31.84 17.73 -3.05
CA SER A 73 32.18 16.31 -3.23
C SER A 73 32.00 15.46 -1.97
N SER A 74 31.93 16.08 -0.82
CA SER A 74 31.64 15.44 0.48
C SER A 74 30.82 16.38 1.34
N TYR A 75 29.70 15.91 1.84
CA TYR A 75 28.85 16.67 2.77
C TYR A 75 28.01 15.72 3.63
N LEU A 76 27.52 16.25 4.74
CA LEU A 76 26.60 15.58 5.63
C LEU A 76 25.16 15.96 5.22
N GLY A 77 24.49 15.03 4.56
CA GLY A 77 23.07 15.20 4.19
C GLY A 77 22.17 14.75 5.33
N HIS A 78 21.13 15.51 5.62
CA HIS A 78 20.14 15.15 6.62
C HIS A 78 18.74 15.62 6.25
N TYR A 79 17.72 14.98 6.84
CA TYR A 79 16.36 15.45 6.85
C TYR A 79 15.65 15.11 8.16
N GLU A 80 14.62 15.85 8.45
CA GLU A 80 13.77 15.68 9.62
C GLU A 80 12.34 15.38 9.20
N ILE A 81 11.67 14.54 9.97
CA ILE A 81 10.24 14.26 9.85
C ILE A 81 9.57 14.61 11.18
N ASP A 82 8.84 15.71 11.21
CA ASP A 82 7.94 16.09 12.31
C ASP A 82 6.53 15.57 11.97
N SER A 83 6.14 14.49 12.62
CA SER A 83 4.84 13.85 12.47
C SER A 83 4.04 13.94 13.77
N ARG A 84 2.88 14.60 13.72
CA ARG A 84 1.96 14.74 14.86
C ARG A 84 0.61 14.19 14.48
N GLU A 85 0.45 12.89 14.71
CA GLU A 85 -0.77 12.19 14.35
C GLU A 85 -1.86 12.46 15.37
N VAL A 86 -3.04 12.78 14.87
CA VAL A 86 -4.25 13.00 15.67
C VAL A 86 -5.31 12.00 15.23
N ASN A 87 -5.85 11.27 16.21
CA ASN A 87 -6.96 10.35 16.01
C ASN A 87 -8.06 10.68 17.02
N LEU A 88 -9.26 10.95 16.55
CA LEU A 88 -10.46 11.08 17.36
C LEU A 88 -11.41 9.93 17.04
N PHE A 89 -11.88 9.25 18.05
CA PHE A 89 -12.85 8.17 17.91
C PHE A 89 -14.00 8.34 18.92
N ALA A 90 -15.22 8.25 18.42
CA ALA A 90 -16.43 8.25 19.22
C ALA A 90 -17.33 7.09 18.82
N LYS A 91 -17.86 6.36 19.77
CA LYS A 91 -18.75 5.21 19.51
C LYS A 91 -19.91 5.20 20.51
N VAL A 92 -21.10 4.93 20.00
CA VAL A 92 -22.29 4.64 20.80
C VAL A 92 -22.86 3.29 20.40
N THR A 93 -23.25 2.50 21.39
CA THR A 93 -23.83 1.16 21.19
C THR A 93 -25.00 0.97 22.14
N SER A 94 -26.10 0.47 21.60
CA SER A 94 -27.27 0.05 22.40
C SER A 94 -27.55 -1.44 22.18
N SER A 95 -27.85 -2.17 23.23
CA SER A 95 -28.25 -3.57 23.12
C SER A 95 -29.58 -3.83 23.77
N LEU A 96 -30.46 -4.54 23.08
CA LEU A 96 -31.74 -5.02 23.56
C LEU A 96 -31.68 -6.53 23.65
N PHE A 97 -31.86 -7.08 24.84
CA PHE A 97 -31.95 -8.52 25.09
C PHE A 97 -33.37 -8.91 25.42
N LYS A 98 -33.91 -9.92 24.75
CA LYS A 98 -35.20 -10.54 25.02
C LYS A 98 -35.04 -12.05 25.08
N ALA A 99 -35.52 -12.65 26.17
CA ALA A 99 -35.60 -14.10 26.33
C ALA A 99 -37.10 -14.48 26.44
N SER A 100 -37.51 -15.53 25.74
CA SER A 100 -38.88 -16.05 25.78
C SER A 100 -38.86 -17.56 25.51
N GLY A 101 -39.10 -18.36 26.52
CA GLY A 101 -39.09 -19.83 26.45
C GLY A 101 -37.72 -20.34 25.93
N HIS A 102 -37.73 -20.98 24.79
CA HIS A 102 -36.54 -21.56 24.16
C HIS A 102 -35.77 -20.59 23.25
N VAL A 103 -36.20 -19.34 23.16
CA VAL A 103 -35.60 -18.33 22.25
C VAL A 103 -34.97 -17.22 23.05
N ASN A 104 -33.70 -16.98 22.78
CA ASN A 104 -32.98 -15.79 23.25
C ASN A 104 -32.58 -14.94 22.03
N ASN A 105 -32.88 -13.66 22.10
CA ASN A 105 -32.53 -12.73 21.03
C ASN A 105 -31.79 -11.51 21.63
N ARG A 106 -30.71 -11.08 20.99
CA ARG A 106 -29.97 -9.89 21.35
C ARG A 106 -29.71 -9.03 20.12
N ILE A 107 -30.45 -7.94 20.01
CA ILE A 107 -30.22 -6.95 18.96
C ILE A 107 -29.21 -5.92 19.46
N LEU A 108 -28.20 -5.65 18.64
CA LEU A 108 -27.15 -4.67 18.86
C LEU A 108 -27.23 -3.62 17.75
N ILE A 109 -27.33 -2.36 18.13
CA ILE A 109 -27.32 -1.21 17.22
C ILE A 109 -26.20 -0.28 17.67
N GLY A 110 -25.40 0.22 16.73
CA GLY A 110 -24.33 1.14 17.05
C GLY A 110 -24.00 2.08 15.91
N ALA A 111 -23.36 3.17 16.31
CA ALA A 111 -22.74 4.12 15.40
C ALA A 111 -21.39 4.53 15.95
N ASP A 112 -20.46 4.83 15.05
CA ASP A 112 -19.15 5.35 15.39
C ASP A 112 -18.71 6.42 14.39
N PHE A 113 -17.83 7.28 14.88
CA PHE A 113 -17.16 8.32 14.12
C PHE A 113 -15.68 8.24 14.40
N ARG A 114 -14.89 8.39 13.36
CA ARG A 114 -13.43 8.46 13.43
C ARG A 114 -12.92 9.60 12.57
N SER A 115 -11.92 10.33 13.09
CA SER A 115 -11.23 11.38 12.36
C SER A 115 -9.73 11.18 12.53
N ASP A 116 -9.01 11.02 11.43
CA ASP A 116 -7.57 10.80 11.38
C ASP A 116 -6.88 11.89 10.57
N GLY A 117 -5.79 12.42 11.09
CA GLY A 117 -5.01 13.45 10.41
C GLY A 117 -3.62 13.61 11.00
N ASN A 118 -2.85 14.55 10.45
CA ASN A 118 -1.52 14.88 10.91
C ASN A 118 -1.34 16.40 10.95
N VAL A 119 -0.88 16.95 12.07
CA VAL A 119 -0.66 18.38 12.27
C VAL A 119 0.83 18.74 12.39
N GLY A 120 1.73 17.80 12.08
CA GLY A 120 3.18 18.01 12.06
C GLY A 120 3.64 18.86 10.88
N LYS A 121 4.86 19.38 10.96
CA LYS A 121 5.50 20.13 9.86
C LYS A 121 5.85 19.24 8.67
N GLY A 122 5.89 17.91 8.89
CA GLY A 122 6.21 16.94 7.85
C GLY A 122 7.70 16.82 7.57
N LYS A 123 8.04 16.60 6.30
CA LYS A 123 9.44 16.44 5.86
C LYS A 123 10.08 17.80 5.60
N THR A 124 11.16 18.06 6.29
CA THR A 124 11.96 19.29 6.16
C THR A 124 13.45 18.95 6.12
N TYR A 125 14.23 19.78 5.45
CA TYR A 125 15.69 19.69 5.44
C TYR A 125 16.31 21.03 5.04
N ASP A 126 17.60 21.20 5.38
CA ASP A 126 18.37 22.34 4.91
C ASP A 126 18.73 22.12 3.43
N PRO A 127 18.37 23.04 2.57
CA PRO A 127 18.68 22.96 1.15
C PRO A 127 20.17 22.93 0.80
N SER A 128 21.03 23.43 1.68
CA SER A 128 22.48 23.38 1.49
C SER A 128 23.08 22.00 1.78
N THR A 129 22.34 21.15 2.51
CA THR A 129 22.73 19.79 2.91
C THR A 129 21.60 18.77 2.70
N PRO A 130 20.99 18.70 1.51
CA PRO A 130 19.84 17.87 1.27
C PRO A 130 20.20 16.37 1.34
N PRO A 131 19.23 15.49 1.59
CA PRO A 131 19.48 14.07 1.48
C PRO A 131 19.86 13.70 0.04
N TYR A 132 20.80 12.76 -0.11
CA TYR A 132 21.22 12.26 -1.42
C TYR A 132 20.04 11.63 -2.17
N ARG A 133 19.98 11.86 -3.48
CA ARG A 133 19.05 11.19 -4.39
C ARG A 133 19.74 10.89 -5.72
N SER A 134 19.26 9.91 -6.42
CA SER A 134 19.68 9.65 -7.80
C SER A 134 19.25 10.82 -8.69
N GLN A 135 20.08 11.18 -9.65
CA GLN A 135 19.76 12.18 -10.67
C GLN A 135 18.69 11.73 -11.64
N TYR A 136 18.50 10.42 -11.74
CA TYR A 136 17.62 9.79 -12.72
C TYR A 136 16.34 9.31 -12.05
N GLY A 137 15.24 9.42 -12.79
CA GLY A 137 13.94 9.01 -12.32
C GLY A 137 13.27 10.01 -11.37
N HIS A 138 12.03 9.72 -11.08
CA HIS A 138 11.20 10.49 -10.17
C HIS A 138 11.40 10.01 -8.73
N ASN A 139 11.71 10.93 -7.84
CA ASN A 139 11.85 10.62 -6.42
C ASN A 139 11.22 11.69 -5.54
N SER A 140 9.94 11.50 -5.25
CA SER A 140 9.17 12.42 -4.41
C SER A 140 9.63 12.45 -2.96
N SER A 141 10.34 11.41 -2.48
CA SER A 141 10.72 11.29 -1.06
C SER A 141 11.67 12.39 -0.58
N PHE A 142 12.39 13.02 -1.48
CA PHE A 142 13.35 14.09 -1.17
C PHE A 142 12.80 15.51 -1.37
N ARG A 143 11.51 15.66 -1.61
CA ARG A 143 10.89 16.99 -1.59
C ARG A 143 10.34 17.30 -0.20
N PRO A 144 10.41 18.56 0.26
CA PRO A 144 9.70 19.00 1.45
C PRO A 144 8.20 18.72 1.31
N ARG A 145 7.57 18.29 2.39
CA ARG A 145 6.12 18.05 2.43
C ARG A 145 5.56 18.43 3.77
N ASN A 146 4.67 19.40 3.81
CA ASN A 146 3.96 19.78 5.01
C ASN A 146 2.78 18.84 5.27
N TYR A 147 2.76 18.16 6.40
CA TYR A 147 1.68 17.23 6.73
C TYR A 147 0.37 17.91 7.09
N LYS A 148 0.42 19.20 7.50
CA LYS A 148 -0.80 20.00 7.74
C LYS A 148 -1.62 20.26 6.48
N ASP A 149 -1.00 20.17 5.31
CA ASP A 149 -1.69 20.37 4.03
C ASP A 149 -2.50 19.12 3.61
N ILE A 150 -2.32 17.99 4.32
CA ILE A 150 -3.07 16.77 4.10
C ILE A 150 -4.40 16.86 4.85
N PRO A 151 -5.55 16.78 4.18
CA PRO A 151 -6.85 16.85 4.83
C PRO A 151 -7.07 15.70 5.82
N PHE A 152 -7.81 15.95 6.89
CA PHE A 152 -8.28 14.89 7.79
C PHE A 152 -9.23 13.95 7.06
N ILE A 153 -9.08 12.66 7.29
CA ILE A 153 -10.05 11.65 6.85
C ILE A 153 -11.08 11.46 7.96
N ASN A 154 -12.33 11.74 7.62
CA ASN A 154 -13.45 11.49 8.49
C ASN A 154 -14.20 10.24 8.05
N GLN A 155 -14.45 9.33 8.97
CA GLN A 155 -15.20 8.11 8.75
C GLN A 155 -16.40 8.06 9.71
N PHE A 156 -17.58 7.76 9.17
CA PHE A 156 -18.78 7.46 9.92
C PHE A 156 -19.20 6.02 9.68
N GLY A 157 -19.50 5.29 10.74
CA GLY A 157 -19.99 3.92 10.69
C GLY A 157 -21.31 3.76 11.43
N ALA A 158 -22.24 2.98 10.87
CA ALA A 158 -23.45 2.57 11.56
C ALA A 158 -23.69 1.08 11.32
N TYR A 159 -24.19 0.37 12.32
CA TYR A 159 -24.43 -1.07 12.19
C TYR A 159 -25.60 -1.55 13.03
N VAL A 160 -26.20 -2.63 12.57
CA VAL A 160 -27.16 -3.43 13.30
C VAL A 160 -26.75 -4.90 13.22
N GLU A 161 -26.88 -5.59 14.34
CA GLU A 161 -26.57 -7.01 14.46
C GLU A 161 -27.60 -7.69 15.33
N ASP A 162 -28.05 -8.86 14.93
CA ASP A 162 -28.92 -9.75 15.71
C ASP A 162 -28.17 -11.04 16.07
N ASN A 163 -28.18 -11.39 17.34
CA ASN A 163 -27.70 -12.64 17.87
C ASN A 163 -28.91 -13.45 18.34
N PHE A 164 -29.35 -14.37 17.51
CA PHE A 164 -30.49 -15.23 17.74
C PHE A 164 -30.00 -16.61 18.22
N LYS A 165 -30.50 -17.06 19.35
CA LYS A 165 -30.30 -18.40 19.86
C LYS A 165 -31.63 -19.08 20.09
N TRP A 166 -31.79 -20.28 19.51
CA TRP A 166 -32.96 -21.12 19.66
C TRP A 166 -32.59 -22.51 20.15
N SER A 167 -33.10 -22.90 21.32
CA SER A 167 -32.98 -24.25 21.85
C SER A 167 -34.16 -25.10 21.34
N ILE A 168 -33.93 -25.83 20.24
CA ILE A 168 -34.97 -26.52 19.45
C ILE A 168 -35.64 -27.62 20.28
N SER A 169 -34.87 -28.35 21.08
CA SER A 169 -35.38 -29.48 21.86
C SER A 169 -34.70 -29.63 23.26
N GLY A 170 -34.28 -28.53 23.85
CA GLY A 170 -33.57 -28.52 25.14
C GLY A 170 -32.12 -29.03 25.08
N THR A 171 -31.74 -29.72 24.02
CA THR A 171 -30.38 -30.27 23.79
C THR A 171 -29.77 -29.88 22.46
N HIS A 172 -30.56 -29.40 21.51
CA HIS A 172 -30.10 -28.93 20.19
C HIS A 172 -30.22 -27.39 20.14
N ASP A 173 -29.09 -26.72 20.08
CA ASP A 173 -29.03 -25.27 19.99
C ASP A 173 -28.74 -24.85 18.53
N LEU A 174 -29.56 -23.92 18.00
CA LEU A 174 -29.29 -23.17 16.79
C LEU A 174 -28.89 -21.74 17.19
N ASN A 175 -27.70 -21.33 16.78
CA ASN A 175 -27.25 -19.94 16.96
C ASN A 175 -27.08 -19.31 15.59
N ILE A 176 -27.64 -18.11 15.39
CA ILE A 176 -27.49 -17.29 14.19
C ILE A 176 -27.05 -15.91 14.62
N GLN A 177 -25.96 -15.43 14.08
CA GLN A 177 -25.51 -14.06 14.22
C GLN A 177 -25.53 -13.41 12.82
N ALA A 178 -26.39 -12.45 12.61
CA ALA A 178 -26.52 -11.73 11.35
C ALA A 178 -26.43 -10.22 11.59
N GLY A 179 -25.76 -9.53 10.72
CA GLY A 179 -25.61 -8.08 10.84
C GLY A 179 -25.21 -7.41 9.54
N VAL A 180 -25.40 -6.11 9.50
CA VAL A 180 -24.92 -5.26 8.43
C VAL A 180 -24.34 -3.99 9.03
N ARG A 181 -23.21 -3.58 8.46
CA ARG A 181 -22.53 -2.33 8.77
C ARG A 181 -22.46 -1.47 7.51
N TYR A 182 -22.72 -0.20 7.63
CA TYR A 182 -22.45 0.82 6.64
C TYR A 182 -21.30 1.70 7.14
N ASP A 183 -20.26 1.88 6.33
CA ASP A 183 -19.17 2.80 6.55
C ASP A 183 -19.11 3.82 5.44
N HIS A 184 -18.91 5.09 5.79
CA HIS A 184 -18.74 6.19 4.85
C HIS A 184 -17.49 6.99 5.23
N THR A 185 -16.66 7.31 4.23
CA THR A 185 -15.51 8.19 4.41
C THR A 185 -15.66 9.45 3.60
N SER A 186 -15.03 10.53 4.05
CA SER A 186 -15.09 11.85 3.40
C SER A 186 -14.47 11.89 2.00
N VAL A 187 -13.72 10.86 1.59
CA VAL A 187 -12.96 10.86 0.32
C VAL A 187 -13.46 9.81 -0.66
N VAL A 188 -13.59 8.55 -0.23
CA VAL A 188 -13.89 7.42 -1.15
C VAL A 188 -15.34 6.93 -1.07
N GLY A 189 -16.23 7.66 -0.37
CA GLY A 189 -17.63 7.31 -0.27
C GLY A 189 -17.93 6.20 0.72
N GLY A 190 -18.97 5.41 0.46
CA GLY A 190 -19.52 4.45 1.42
C GLY A 190 -19.59 3.02 0.94
N ILE A 191 -19.68 2.08 1.89
CA ILE A 191 -19.77 0.65 1.65
C ILE A 191 -20.65 -0.05 2.69
N PHE A 192 -21.36 -1.08 2.24
CA PHE A 192 -22.08 -2.02 3.11
C PHE A 192 -21.25 -3.29 3.35
N SER A 193 -21.16 -3.71 4.59
CA SER A 193 -20.44 -4.90 5.05
C SER A 193 -21.41 -5.85 5.77
N PRO A 194 -22.17 -6.70 5.05
CA PRO A 194 -23.02 -7.71 5.65
C PRO A 194 -22.17 -8.87 6.20
N ARG A 195 -22.69 -9.52 7.27
CA ARG A 195 -22.14 -10.77 7.81
C ARG A 195 -23.24 -11.65 8.35
N VAL A 196 -23.05 -12.96 8.22
CA VAL A 196 -23.89 -13.98 8.84
C VAL A 196 -23.02 -15.15 9.27
N ASN A 197 -23.22 -15.60 10.51
CA ASN A 197 -22.64 -16.82 11.04
C ASN A 197 -23.77 -17.66 11.62
N ALA A 198 -23.72 -18.97 11.43
CA ALA A 198 -24.66 -19.89 11.99
C ALA A 198 -23.93 -21.11 12.58
N SER A 199 -24.44 -21.65 13.66
CA SER A 199 -24.03 -22.94 14.21
C SER A 199 -25.22 -23.71 14.73
N ILE A 200 -25.20 -25.03 14.53
CA ILE A 200 -26.24 -25.94 14.96
C ILE A 200 -25.63 -27.18 15.61
N ASP A 201 -26.17 -27.60 16.77
CA ASP A 201 -25.83 -28.87 17.38
C ASP A 201 -26.65 -29.98 16.71
N LEU A 202 -26.03 -30.77 15.81
CA LEU A 202 -26.68 -31.89 15.15
C LEU A 202 -26.87 -33.08 16.09
N ILE A 203 -25.84 -33.38 16.89
CA ILE A 203 -25.87 -34.40 17.90
C ILE A 203 -25.40 -33.75 19.21
N PRO A 204 -26.25 -33.61 20.20
CA PRO A 204 -25.93 -32.95 21.47
C PRO A 204 -24.63 -33.45 22.07
N ASN A 205 -23.77 -32.55 22.49
CA ASN A 205 -22.47 -32.83 23.11
C ASN A 205 -21.47 -33.65 22.25
N LEU A 206 -21.83 -34.01 21.01
CA LEU A 206 -20.97 -34.81 20.12
C LEU A 206 -20.61 -34.02 18.85
N LEU A 207 -21.58 -33.54 18.09
CA LEU A 207 -21.34 -32.95 16.75
C LEU A 207 -22.11 -31.66 16.56
N SER A 208 -21.38 -30.58 16.30
CA SER A 208 -21.96 -29.33 15.82
C SER A 208 -21.40 -28.93 14.46
N LEU A 209 -22.24 -28.35 13.62
CA LEU A 209 -21.85 -27.70 12.35
C LEU A 209 -21.83 -26.20 12.52
N GLN A 210 -20.96 -25.56 11.79
CA GLN A 210 -20.87 -24.10 11.73
C GLN A 210 -20.57 -23.62 10.32
N GLY A 211 -21.01 -22.41 10.01
CA GLY A 211 -20.68 -21.76 8.75
C GLY A 211 -20.93 -20.26 8.82
N GLY A 212 -20.28 -19.56 7.94
CA GLY A 212 -20.37 -18.11 7.91
C GLY A 212 -20.02 -17.52 6.57
N TYR A 213 -20.55 -16.33 6.34
CA TYR A 213 -20.18 -15.46 5.23
C TYR A 213 -20.15 -14.02 5.70
N GLY A 214 -19.14 -13.27 5.24
CA GLY A 214 -19.06 -11.86 5.55
C GLY A 214 -18.20 -11.07 4.55
N ILE A 215 -18.47 -9.77 4.50
CA ILE A 215 -17.68 -8.81 3.75
C ILE A 215 -17.02 -7.87 4.76
N ALA A 216 -15.68 -7.77 4.70
CA ALA A 216 -14.90 -6.81 5.46
C ALA A 216 -14.38 -5.73 4.51
N ALA A 217 -14.58 -4.47 4.88
CA ALA A 217 -14.08 -3.31 4.15
C ALA A 217 -12.71 -2.90 4.69
N LYS A 218 -11.79 -2.52 3.78
CA LYS A 218 -10.52 -1.90 4.13
C LYS A 218 -10.44 -0.54 3.45
N MET A 219 -10.50 0.51 4.27
CA MET A 219 -10.34 1.88 3.78
C MET A 219 -8.90 2.13 3.34
N PRO A 220 -8.66 2.98 2.31
CA PRO A 220 -7.32 3.39 1.94
C PRO A 220 -6.70 4.25 3.05
N SER A 221 -5.40 4.19 3.18
CA SER A 221 -4.64 5.03 4.12
C SER A 221 -4.55 6.47 3.63
N LEU A 222 -4.24 7.40 4.54
CA LEU A 222 -3.93 8.81 4.21
C LEU A 222 -2.91 8.93 3.07
N LEU A 223 -1.83 8.13 3.14
CA LEU A 223 -0.78 8.15 2.13
C LEU A 223 -1.26 7.69 0.74
N TYR A 224 -2.27 6.79 0.69
CA TYR A 224 -2.85 6.33 -0.57
C TYR A 224 -3.84 7.34 -1.14
N LEU A 225 -4.59 8.03 -0.29
CA LEU A 225 -5.54 9.06 -0.71
C LEU A 225 -4.84 10.36 -1.11
N TYR A 226 -3.77 10.70 -0.40
CA TYR A 226 -3.00 11.91 -0.62
C TYR A 226 -1.52 11.57 -0.85
N PRO A 227 -1.17 10.95 -1.99
CA PRO A 227 0.22 10.65 -2.33
C PRO A 227 1.02 11.93 -2.56
N GLU A 228 2.32 11.81 -2.59
CA GLU A 228 3.20 12.91 -2.99
C GLU A 228 3.15 13.11 -4.50
N ASN A 229 3.43 14.33 -4.94
CA ASN A 229 3.62 14.63 -6.36
C ASN A 229 4.79 13.81 -6.93
N ALA A 230 4.72 13.51 -8.21
CA ALA A 230 5.85 12.92 -8.94
C ALA A 230 6.69 14.05 -9.57
N TYR A 231 8.00 13.96 -9.41
CA TYR A 231 8.96 14.94 -9.90
C TYR A 231 9.90 14.27 -10.88
N PHE A 232 10.02 14.84 -12.08
CA PHE A 232 10.91 14.36 -13.13
C PHE A 232 11.94 15.45 -13.40
N GLU A 233 13.21 15.08 -13.39
CA GLU A 233 14.31 16.01 -13.62
C GLU A 233 15.15 15.52 -14.79
N TYR A 234 15.33 16.38 -15.77
CA TYR A 234 16.10 16.12 -16.97
C TYR A 234 17.18 17.19 -17.15
N ILE A 235 18.41 16.74 -17.32
CA ILE A 235 19.57 17.62 -17.48
C ILE A 235 19.59 18.16 -18.92
N ASN A 236 19.47 19.48 -19.05
CA ASN A 236 19.47 20.18 -20.34
C ASN A 236 20.90 20.50 -20.84
N ILE A 237 21.79 20.87 -19.90
CA ILE A 237 23.20 21.07 -20.15
C ILE A 237 24.01 20.72 -18.90
N ASN A 238 25.13 20.04 -19.07
CA ASN A 238 26.06 19.72 -17.99
C ASN A 238 27.50 19.89 -18.47
N GLU A 239 28.13 20.96 -18.05
CA GLU A 239 29.51 21.30 -18.36
C GLU A 239 30.46 21.09 -17.16
N LEU A 240 29.97 20.56 -16.06
CA LEU A 240 30.70 20.50 -14.78
C LEU A 240 32.04 19.76 -14.86
N THR A 241 32.12 18.77 -15.74
CA THR A 241 33.33 17.95 -15.98
C THR A 241 34.11 18.36 -17.21
N ASN A 242 33.74 19.45 -17.89
CA ASN A 242 34.43 19.89 -19.10
C ASN A 242 35.65 20.76 -18.73
N GLU A 243 36.83 20.16 -18.76
CA GLU A 243 38.10 20.83 -18.42
C GLU A 243 38.50 21.94 -19.41
N ASN A 244 37.91 21.97 -20.61
CA ASN A 244 38.17 23.03 -21.60
C ASN A 244 37.48 24.35 -21.25
N ILE A 245 36.55 24.34 -20.28
CA ILE A 245 35.86 25.53 -19.82
C ILE A 245 36.40 25.89 -18.44
N PRO A 246 36.79 27.17 -18.19
CA PRO A 246 37.15 27.59 -16.86
C PRO A 246 36.07 27.21 -15.84
N GLU A 247 36.47 26.72 -14.69
CA GLU A 247 35.57 26.19 -13.66
C GLU A 247 34.47 27.20 -13.30
N SER A 248 34.80 28.49 -13.18
CA SER A 248 33.83 29.54 -12.88
C SER A 248 32.82 29.85 -13.98
N GLN A 249 33.00 29.29 -15.17
CA GLN A 249 32.13 29.50 -16.33
C GLN A 249 31.33 28.25 -16.70
N ARG A 250 31.58 27.11 -16.08
CA ARG A 250 30.85 25.86 -16.34
C ARG A 250 29.42 26.02 -15.90
N LEU A 251 28.48 25.53 -16.70
CA LEU A 251 27.05 25.65 -16.47
C LEU A 251 26.41 24.29 -16.23
N PHE A 252 25.37 24.32 -15.44
CA PHE A 252 24.45 23.20 -15.27
C PHE A 252 23.02 23.74 -15.37
N MET A 253 22.22 23.09 -16.22
CA MET A 253 20.80 23.41 -16.36
C MET A 253 19.99 22.13 -16.29
N THR A 254 18.91 22.16 -15.53
CA THR A 254 17.97 21.04 -15.41
C THR A 254 16.52 21.53 -15.49
N THR A 255 15.68 20.76 -16.15
CA THR A 255 14.22 21.01 -16.22
C THR A 255 13.54 20.03 -15.27
N THR A 256 12.63 20.54 -14.43
CA THR A 256 11.75 19.77 -13.58
C THR A 256 10.32 19.80 -14.11
N GLU A 257 9.75 18.62 -14.30
CA GLU A 257 8.32 18.42 -14.52
C GLU A 257 7.68 17.86 -13.25
N VAL A 258 6.59 18.50 -12.82
CA VAL A 258 5.85 18.12 -11.62
C VAL A 258 4.48 17.61 -12.03
N ARG A 259 4.15 16.39 -11.59
CA ARG A 259 2.82 15.80 -11.80
C ARG A 259 2.11 15.66 -10.48
N GLN A 260 0.95 16.30 -10.39
CA GLN A 260 0.06 16.10 -9.26
C GLN A 260 -0.56 14.71 -9.36
N VAL A 261 -0.45 13.94 -8.28
CA VAL A 261 -1.01 12.60 -8.23
C VAL A 261 -2.42 12.67 -7.67
N ASP A 262 -3.41 12.53 -8.53
CA ASP A 262 -4.82 12.43 -8.15
C ASP A 262 -5.21 10.96 -7.88
N ASN A 263 -5.79 10.70 -6.73
CA ASN A 263 -6.31 9.42 -6.30
C ASN A 263 -7.77 9.46 -5.87
N SER A 264 -8.53 10.42 -6.37
CA SER A 264 -9.97 10.58 -6.07
C SER A 264 -10.82 9.39 -6.53
N ASP A 265 -10.33 8.58 -7.46
CA ASP A 265 -10.98 7.39 -8.02
C ASP A 265 -10.74 6.09 -7.22
N LEU A 266 -9.95 6.13 -6.15
CA LEU A 266 -9.75 4.97 -5.29
C LEU A 266 -11.05 4.48 -4.67
N LYS A 267 -11.20 3.14 -4.67
CA LYS A 267 -12.33 2.43 -4.08
C LYS A 267 -11.95 1.81 -2.74
N ILE A 268 -12.95 1.51 -1.94
CA ILE A 268 -12.76 0.75 -0.71
C ILE A 268 -12.51 -0.72 -1.08
N ALA A 269 -11.39 -1.27 -0.63
CA ALA A 269 -11.07 -2.68 -0.85
C ALA A 269 -12.00 -3.58 -0.02
N GLN A 270 -12.43 -4.70 -0.60
CA GLN A 270 -13.41 -5.61 -0.01
C GLN A 270 -12.83 -7.01 0.10
N ASN A 271 -12.90 -7.58 1.32
CA ASN A 271 -12.58 -8.98 1.55
C ASN A 271 -13.85 -9.77 1.81
N HIS A 272 -14.20 -10.68 0.89
CA HIS A 272 -15.30 -11.62 1.01
C HIS A 272 -14.79 -12.92 1.59
N LYS A 273 -15.33 -13.36 2.74
CA LYS A 273 -14.95 -14.61 3.37
C LYS A 273 -16.17 -15.51 3.50
N ALA A 274 -16.03 -16.77 3.06
CA ALA A 274 -16.96 -17.83 3.34
C ALA A 274 -16.26 -18.96 4.09
N GLU A 275 -16.90 -19.53 5.10
CA GLU A 275 -16.36 -20.64 5.87
C GLU A 275 -17.41 -21.67 6.24
N VAL A 276 -17.01 -22.92 6.35
CA VAL A 276 -17.83 -24.02 6.84
C VAL A 276 -16.95 -24.95 7.67
N GLY A 277 -17.49 -25.46 8.75
CA GLY A 277 -16.74 -26.33 9.63
C GLY A 277 -17.63 -27.20 10.52
N PHE A 278 -16.99 -28.07 11.26
CA PHE A 278 -17.64 -28.87 12.28
C PHE A 278 -16.78 -28.97 13.53
N ASN A 279 -17.43 -29.18 14.64
CA ASN A 279 -16.80 -29.52 15.92
C ASN A 279 -17.30 -30.90 16.37
N LEU A 280 -16.37 -31.82 16.59
CA LEU A 280 -16.62 -33.18 17.07
C LEU A 280 -16.01 -33.35 18.43
N ARG A 281 -16.84 -33.71 19.43
CA ARG A 281 -16.41 -33.97 20.81
C ARG A 281 -16.71 -35.42 21.21
N VAL A 282 -15.66 -36.16 21.53
CA VAL A 282 -15.76 -37.53 22.01
C VAL A 282 -15.05 -37.64 23.36
N GLY A 283 -15.80 -37.68 24.45
CA GLY A 283 -15.23 -37.67 25.81
C GLY A 283 -14.39 -36.41 26.08
N LYS A 284 -13.10 -36.59 26.31
CA LYS A 284 -12.13 -35.49 26.55
C LYS A 284 -11.54 -34.94 25.25
N THR A 285 -11.76 -35.62 24.14
CA THR A 285 -11.20 -35.24 22.83
C THR A 285 -12.13 -34.31 22.08
N ASN A 286 -11.59 -33.22 21.53
CA ASN A 286 -12.30 -32.26 20.72
C ASN A 286 -11.54 -32.04 19.40
N LEU A 287 -12.23 -32.19 18.28
CA LEU A 287 -11.71 -31.91 16.95
C LEU A 287 -12.57 -30.78 16.31
N ASN A 288 -11.94 -29.66 16.00
CA ASN A 288 -12.55 -28.61 15.22
C ASN A 288 -11.89 -28.58 13.82
N VAL A 289 -12.69 -28.55 12.77
CA VAL A 289 -12.20 -28.44 11.38
C VAL A 289 -12.98 -27.34 10.69
N ILE A 290 -12.26 -26.43 9.99
CA ILE A 290 -12.82 -25.31 9.26
C ILE A 290 -12.19 -25.27 7.87
N ALA A 291 -13.00 -25.27 6.83
CA ALA A 291 -12.60 -24.93 5.46
C ALA A 291 -13.08 -23.51 5.13
N TYR A 292 -12.23 -22.73 4.50
CA TYR A 292 -12.58 -21.35 4.15
C TYR A 292 -12.09 -20.95 2.76
N LYS A 293 -12.76 -19.94 2.22
CA LYS A 293 -12.35 -19.23 1.01
C LYS A 293 -12.50 -17.73 1.26
N GLU A 294 -11.41 -17.00 1.01
CA GLU A 294 -11.37 -15.54 1.05
C GLU A 294 -11.05 -14.98 -0.33
N ARG A 295 -11.64 -13.85 -0.65
CA ARG A 295 -11.34 -13.09 -1.88
C ARG A 295 -11.28 -11.61 -1.59
N LEU A 296 -10.07 -11.05 -1.63
CA LEU A 296 -9.85 -9.61 -1.66
C LEU A 296 -10.09 -9.11 -3.09
N LYS A 297 -11.00 -8.15 -3.24
CA LYS A 297 -11.26 -7.38 -4.46
C LYS A 297 -10.87 -5.93 -4.24
N ASP A 298 -10.50 -5.26 -5.32
CA ASP A 298 -10.12 -3.85 -5.30
C ASP A 298 -8.99 -3.55 -4.28
N GLY A 299 -8.06 -4.50 -4.11
CA GLY A 299 -6.91 -4.36 -3.21
C GLY A 299 -5.94 -3.29 -3.74
N TYR A 300 -5.23 -2.65 -2.81
CA TYR A 300 -4.32 -1.56 -3.14
C TYR A 300 -2.96 -2.06 -3.56
N VAL A 301 -2.43 -1.47 -4.64
CA VAL A 301 -1.07 -1.70 -5.13
C VAL A 301 -0.58 -0.48 -5.88
N MET A 302 0.72 -0.20 -5.81
CA MET A 302 1.36 0.82 -6.64
C MET A 302 1.43 0.32 -8.08
N SER A 303 0.87 1.07 -9.02
CA SER A 303 0.83 0.73 -10.45
C SER A 303 0.87 1.99 -11.31
N GLN A 304 1.43 1.83 -12.49
CA GLN A 304 1.22 2.73 -13.60
C GLN A 304 -0.15 2.45 -14.22
N THR A 305 -0.76 3.46 -14.80
CA THR A 305 -1.99 3.39 -15.59
C THR A 305 -1.82 4.26 -16.83
N PHE A 306 -2.70 4.15 -17.81
CA PHE A 306 -2.65 5.03 -18.99
C PHE A 306 -2.59 6.52 -18.62
N ASN A 307 -3.27 6.92 -17.57
CA ASN A 307 -3.33 8.31 -17.10
C ASN A 307 -2.08 8.78 -16.33
N THR A 308 -1.11 7.89 -16.07
CA THR A 308 0.13 8.26 -15.40
C THR A 308 1.26 8.58 -16.38
N PHE A 309 1.04 8.40 -17.66
CA PHE A 309 1.99 8.73 -18.72
C PHE A 309 1.73 10.12 -19.26
N ASN A 310 2.80 10.87 -19.48
CA ASN A 310 2.73 12.23 -20.01
C ASN A 310 3.95 12.51 -20.89
N THR A 311 3.70 13.13 -22.02
CA THR A 311 4.74 13.64 -22.91
C THR A 311 4.97 15.12 -22.66
N PHE A 312 6.20 15.56 -22.67
CA PHE A 312 6.59 16.97 -22.71
C PHE A 312 7.81 17.17 -23.60
N ILE A 313 8.06 18.42 -23.98
CA ILE A 313 9.20 18.75 -24.83
C ILE A 313 10.41 18.97 -23.95
N TYR A 314 11.44 18.17 -24.16
CA TYR A 314 12.73 18.29 -23.53
C TYR A 314 13.71 19.02 -24.46
N ASN A 315 14.35 20.07 -23.93
CA ASN A 315 15.30 20.90 -24.65
C ASN A 315 16.72 20.55 -24.21
N GLU A 316 17.60 20.25 -25.16
CA GLU A 316 19.04 20.14 -24.94
C GLU A 316 19.71 21.43 -25.41
N TYR A 317 20.71 21.87 -24.66
CA TYR A 317 21.48 23.05 -24.97
C TYR A 317 22.96 22.69 -25.09
N GLN A 318 23.68 23.47 -25.89
CA GLN A 318 25.11 23.36 -26.05
C GLN A 318 25.76 24.74 -26.01
N ARG A 319 27.02 24.80 -25.60
CA ARG A 319 27.82 26.02 -25.66
C ARG A 319 28.35 26.21 -27.07
N THR A 320 28.21 27.39 -27.59
CA THR A 320 28.80 27.86 -28.86
C THR A 320 29.68 29.07 -28.60
N GLU A 321 30.31 29.62 -29.64
CA GLU A 321 31.07 30.88 -29.57
C GLU A 321 30.16 32.07 -29.19
N ASN A 322 28.86 31.97 -29.48
CA ASN A 322 27.88 33.02 -29.21
C ASN A 322 27.17 32.87 -27.86
N GLY A 323 27.49 31.83 -27.07
CA GLY A 323 26.86 31.53 -25.77
C GLY A 323 26.21 30.17 -25.71
N ILE A 324 25.13 30.07 -24.97
CA ILE A 324 24.34 28.84 -24.86
C ILE A 324 23.22 28.87 -25.90
N GLU A 325 23.19 27.88 -26.76
CA GLU A 325 22.20 27.74 -27.83
C GLU A 325 21.43 26.38 -27.69
N LEU A 326 20.18 26.40 -28.10
CA LEU A 326 19.34 25.20 -28.18
C LEU A 326 19.91 24.26 -29.25
N SER A 327 20.28 23.05 -28.89
CA SER A 327 20.82 22.04 -29.80
C SER A 327 19.74 21.09 -30.32
N SER A 328 18.80 20.71 -29.46
CA SER A 328 17.68 19.84 -29.84
C SER A 328 16.45 20.10 -28.97
N SER A 329 15.29 19.78 -29.53
CA SER A 329 13.99 19.89 -28.86
C SER A 329 13.19 18.65 -29.20
N LEU A 330 13.07 17.73 -28.27
CA LEU A 330 12.56 16.37 -28.50
C LEU A 330 11.48 16.01 -27.49
N PRO A 331 10.45 15.24 -27.90
CA PRO A 331 9.49 14.72 -26.95
C PRO A 331 10.15 13.67 -26.04
N VAL A 332 9.76 13.67 -24.77
CA VAL A 332 10.09 12.64 -23.78
C VAL A 332 8.83 12.18 -23.08
N LEU A 333 8.69 10.88 -22.87
CA LEU A 333 7.55 10.26 -22.22
C LEU A 333 7.91 9.88 -20.79
N SER A 334 7.30 10.53 -19.81
CA SER A 334 7.49 10.26 -18.39
C SER A 334 6.28 9.58 -17.77
N THR A 335 6.52 8.80 -16.72
CA THR A 335 5.47 8.09 -16.00
C THR A 335 5.76 8.01 -14.51
N TYR A 336 4.74 7.78 -13.72
CA TYR A 336 4.84 7.52 -12.29
C TYR A 336 3.87 6.41 -11.88
N ALA A 337 4.15 5.78 -10.74
CA ALA A 337 3.22 4.83 -10.13
C ALA A 337 2.37 5.54 -9.07
N LYS A 338 1.07 5.22 -9.04
CA LYS A 338 0.15 5.66 -8.00
C LYS A 338 -0.57 4.47 -7.36
N PRO A 339 -1.11 4.61 -6.14
CA PRO A 339 -1.99 3.59 -5.57
C PRO A 339 -3.23 3.37 -6.46
N THR A 340 -3.51 2.12 -6.77
CA THR A 340 -4.66 1.68 -7.59
C THR A 340 -5.38 0.53 -6.92
N ASN A 341 -6.58 0.18 -7.41
CA ASN A 341 -7.42 -0.92 -6.93
C ASN A 341 -7.32 -2.20 -7.78
N ASN A 342 -6.24 -2.42 -8.49
CA ASN A 342 -6.15 -3.53 -9.43
C ASN A 342 -5.56 -4.83 -8.85
N LEU A 343 -5.32 -4.91 -7.53
CA LEU A 343 -4.88 -6.12 -6.85
C LEU A 343 -6.05 -7.00 -6.43
N ASN A 344 -5.99 -8.27 -6.80
CA ASN A 344 -6.90 -9.31 -6.31
C ASN A 344 -6.11 -10.41 -5.62
N ILE A 345 -6.68 -10.95 -4.54
CA ILE A 345 -6.10 -12.07 -3.80
C ILE A 345 -7.21 -13.06 -3.50
N GLU A 346 -7.01 -14.34 -3.82
CA GLU A 346 -7.86 -15.43 -3.41
C GLU A 346 -7.08 -16.38 -2.51
N THR A 347 -7.60 -16.66 -1.32
CA THR A 347 -7.03 -17.61 -0.38
C THR A 347 -8.05 -18.71 -0.09
N LYS A 348 -7.63 -19.97 -0.17
CA LYS A 348 -8.37 -21.14 0.28
C LYS A 348 -7.57 -21.83 1.35
N GLY A 349 -8.26 -22.30 2.39
CA GLY A 349 -7.58 -22.97 3.49
C GLY A 349 -8.44 -24.02 4.16
N LEU A 350 -7.75 -24.92 4.84
CA LEU A 350 -8.30 -25.91 5.76
C LEU A 350 -7.50 -25.83 7.06
N GLU A 351 -8.20 -25.62 8.14
CA GLU A 351 -7.61 -25.55 9.48
C GLU A 351 -8.24 -26.62 10.36
N PHE A 352 -7.43 -27.22 11.22
CA PHE A 352 -7.94 -28.12 12.24
C PHE A 352 -7.24 -27.91 13.58
N ASP A 353 -8.00 -28.12 14.65
CA ASP A 353 -7.52 -28.15 16.02
C ASP A 353 -8.02 -29.45 16.66
N LEU A 354 -7.09 -30.34 16.99
CA LEU A 354 -7.34 -31.59 17.69
C LEU A 354 -6.79 -31.50 19.12
N ASN A 355 -7.67 -31.36 20.08
CA ASN A 355 -7.34 -31.45 21.49
C ASN A 355 -7.70 -32.84 21.98
N ILE A 356 -6.72 -33.69 22.19
CA ILE A 356 -6.91 -35.06 22.69
C ILE A 356 -7.27 -35.07 24.19
N GLY A 357 -7.00 -33.95 24.88
CA GLY A 357 -7.16 -33.83 26.30
C GLY A 357 -6.02 -34.52 27.06
N ARG A 358 -6.21 -34.69 28.36
CA ARG A 358 -5.22 -35.32 29.23
C ARG A 358 -5.42 -36.86 29.26
N ILE A 359 -4.37 -37.58 28.92
CA ILE A 359 -4.26 -39.02 29.11
C ILE A 359 -3.76 -39.24 30.54
N ASP A 360 -4.66 -39.68 31.45
CA ASP A 360 -4.37 -39.74 32.89
C ASP A 360 -3.26 -40.72 33.23
N ALA A 361 -3.13 -41.84 32.51
CA ALA A 361 -2.09 -42.85 32.70
C ALA A 361 -0.67 -42.27 32.58
N ILE A 362 -0.46 -41.32 31.65
CA ILE A 362 0.84 -40.67 31.44
C ILE A 362 0.85 -39.19 31.90
N ARG A 363 -0.24 -38.73 32.48
CA ARG A 363 -0.43 -37.35 32.98
C ARG A 363 -0.07 -36.24 31.95
N THR A 364 -0.28 -36.54 30.68
CA THR A 364 0.09 -35.66 29.55
C THR A 364 -1.13 -35.31 28.73
N ALA A 365 -1.27 -34.04 28.44
CA ALA A 365 -2.27 -33.54 27.49
C ALA A 365 -1.60 -33.24 26.12
N PHE A 366 -2.30 -33.60 25.04
CA PHE A 366 -1.83 -33.36 23.67
C PHE A 366 -2.81 -32.49 22.92
N GLN A 367 -2.26 -31.54 22.14
CA GLN A 367 -2.99 -30.72 21.21
C GLN A 367 -2.22 -30.68 19.88
N ILE A 368 -2.93 -30.83 18.75
CA ILE A 368 -2.36 -30.83 17.43
C ILE A 368 -3.17 -29.80 16.61
N ASN A 369 -2.49 -28.77 16.13
CA ASN A 369 -3.09 -27.78 15.23
C ASN A 369 -2.47 -27.96 13.85
N GLY A 370 -3.27 -27.80 12.81
CA GLY A 370 -2.77 -27.80 11.44
C GLY A 370 -3.49 -26.79 10.57
N SER A 371 -2.74 -26.22 9.62
CA SER A 371 -3.27 -25.29 8.64
C SER A 371 -2.65 -25.58 7.29
N TRP A 372 -3.50 -25.84 6.30
CA TRP A 372 -3.16 -25.84 4.90
C TRP A 372 -3.77 -24.59 4.25
N MET A 373 -2.97 -23.84 3.49
CA MET A 373 -3.40 -22.61 2.85
C MET A 373 -2.80 -22.53 1.44
N ARG A 374 -3.61 -22.08 0.48
CA ARG A 374 -3.17 -21.71 -0.87
C ARG A 374 -3.71 -20.33 -1.22
N THR A 375 -2.79 -19.42 -1.53
CA THR A 375 -3.09 -18.05 -1.94
C THR A 375 -2.72 -17.85 -3.42
N LYS A 376 -3.62 -17.25 -4.19
CA LYS A 376 -3.40 -16.74 -5.53
C LYS A 376 -3.50 -15.22 -5.49
N SER A 377 -2.49 -14.53 -5.99
CA SER A 377 -2.46 -13.07 -6.13
C SER A 377 -2.27 -12.70 -7.59
N TRP A 378 -3.07 -11.77 -8.10
CA TRP A 378 -2.97 -11.29 -9.48
C TRP A 378 -3.38 -9.83 -9.58
N ARG A 379 -2.90 -9.16 -10.63
CA ARG A 379 -3.30 -7.80 -10.99
C ARG A 379 -4.24 -7.84 -12.20
N GLN A 380 -5.11 -6.85 -12.29
CA GLN A 380 -5.95 -6.62 -13.46
C GLN A 380 -5.38 -5.48 -14.30
N GLY A 381 -5.73 -5.47 -15.60
CA GLY A 381 -5.33 -4.41 -16.53
C GLY A 381 -4.00 -4.69 -17.22
N TYR A 382 -3.13 -3.69 -17.23
CA TYR A 382 -1.93 -3.70 -18.05
C TYR A 382 -0.67 -3.44 -17.21
N SER A 383 0.47 -3.88 -17.70
CA SER A 383 1.79 -3.45 -17.31
C SER A 383 2.48 -2.76 -18.48
N PHE A 384 3.48 -1.97 -18.17
CA PHE A 384 4.17 -1.13 -19.13
C PHE A 384 5.66 -1.40 -19.03
N TYR A 385 6.31 -1.49 -20.18
CA TYR A 385 7.75 -1.47 -20.24
C TYR A 385 8.19 -0.04 -20.50
N ASP A 386 8.43 0.67 -19.40
CA ASP A 386 8.92 2.04 -19.47
C ASP A 386 10.39 2.10 -19.06
N ASN A 387 11.08 3.09 -19.57
CA ASN A 387 12.49 3.32 -19.33
C ASN A 387 12.75 4.84 -19.21
N SER A 388 11.90 5.50 -18.41
CA SER A 388 11.89 6.95 -18.26
C SER A 388 12.92 7.52 -17.28
N GLU A 389 13.94 6.72 -16.91
CA GLU A 389 14.94 7.11 -15.92
C GLU A 389 15.82 8.28 -16.38
N ASP A 390 16.07 8.38 -17.68
CA ASP A 390 16.83 9.48 -18.28
C ASP A 390 16.17 9.96 -19.58
N ALA A 391 16.58 11.14 -20.06
CA ALA A 391 16.01 11.73 -21.27
C ALA A 391 16.19 10.86 -22.51
N ALA A 392 17.31 10.15 -22.65
CA ALA A 392 17.56 9.30 -23.82
C ALA A 392 16.64 8.07 -23.82
N SER A 393 16.46 7.46 -22.66
CA SER A 393 15.56 6.31 -22.48
C SER A 393 14.09 6.70 -22.64
N ALA A 394 13.72 7.91 -22.21
CA ALA A 394 12.35 8.44 -22.29
C ALA A 394 11.93 8.84 -23.73
N ARG A 395 12.84 8.77 -24.72
CA ARG A 395 12.58 9.06 -26.14
C ARG A 395 12.14 7.83 -26.93
N LYS A 396 11.33 6.99 -26.34
CA LYS A 396 10.83 5.77 -26.98
C LYS A 396 9.36 5.57 -26.67
N PRO A 397 8.58 4.98 -27.57
CA PRO A 397 7.25 4.49 -27.24
C PRO A 397 7.34 3.46 -26.11
N VAL A 398 6.28 3.37 -25.31
CA VAL A 398 6.21 2.45 -24.19
C VAL A 398 5.32 1.27 -24.57
N ALA A 399 5.86 0.06 -24.53
CA ALA A 399 5.11 -1.16 -24.83
C ALA A 399 4.12 -1.50 -23.71
N ILE A 400 2.93 -1.92 -24.10
CA ILE A 400 1.81 -2.29 -23.23
C ILE A 400 1.65 -3.80 -23.24
N TYR A 401 1.61 -4.42 -22.06
CA TYR A 401 1.42 -5.86 -21.88
C TYR A 401 0.16 -6.15 -21.07
N SER A 402 -0.58 -7.20 -21.47
CA SER A 402 -1.73 -7.66 -20.67
C SER A 402 -1.26 -8.33 -19.37
N GLN A 403 -1.96 -8.08 -18.28
CA GLN A 403 -1.79 -8.82 -17.02
C GLN A 403 -2.65 -10.09 -16.94
N ASP A 404 -3.43 -10.39 -17.99
CA ASP A 404 -4.30 -11.56 -18.01
C ASP A 404 -3.49 -12.87 -18.00
N GLY A 405 -3.86 -13.76 -17.09
CA GLY A 405 -3.15 -15.03 -16.89
C GLY A 405 -1.93 -14.94 -15.94
N ASN A 406 -1.45 -13.74 -15.62
CA ASN A 406 -0.38 -13.55 -14.67
C ASN A 406 -0.87 -13.72 -13.24
N ALA A 407 -0.28 -14.61 -12.48
CA ALA A 407 -0.61 -14.79 -11.07
C ALA A 407 0.57 -15.37 -10.29
N SER A 408 0.69 -14.94 -9.03
CA SER A 408 1.62 -15.49 -8.06
C SER A 408 0.85 -16.39 -7.10
N TYR A 409 1.40 -17.57 -6.85
CA TYR A 409 0.82 -18.55 -5.94
C TYR A 409 1.75 -18.81 -4.77
N LYS A 410 1.16 -18.95 -3.58
CA LYS A 410 1.85 -19.42 -2.38
C LYS A 410 1.01 -20.55 -1.77
N GLN A 411 1.66 -21.63 -1.39
CA GLN A 411 1.00 -22.74 -0.71
C GLN A 411 1.84 -23.19 0.48
N GLN A 412 1.17 -23.44 1.61
CA GLN A 412 1.84 -23.89 2.82
C GLN A 412 0.97 -24.90 3.56
N PHE A 413 1.62 -25.92 4.13
CA PHE A 413 1.01 -26.82 5.10
C PHE A 413 1.91 -26.93 6.33
N VAL A 414 1.36 -26.56 7.48
CA VAL A 414 2.07 -26.53 8.77
C VAL A 414 1.24 -27.25 9.81
N THR A 415 1.90 -28.02 10.67
CA THR A 415 1.29 -28.58 11.87
C THR A 415 2.12 -28.24 13.11
N THR A 416 1.45 -28.10 14.25
CA THR A 416 2.07 -27.88 15.55
C THR A 416 1.53 -28.87 16.54
N LEU A 417 2.42 -29.63 17.16
CA LEU A 417 2.13 -30.52 18.29
C LEU A 417 2.54 -29.82 19.57
N ARG A 418 1.63 -29.79 20.55
CA ARG A 418 1.91 -29.35 21.92
C ARG A 418 1.62 -30.49 22.88
N ALA A 419 2.62 -30.87 23.68
CA ALA A 419 2.49 -31.85 24.76
C ALA A 419 2.74 -31.17 26.09
N THR A 420 1.79 -31.28 27.03
CA THR A 420 1.90 -30.71 28.37
C THR A 420 1.88 -31.84 29.39
N HIS A 421 3.01 -32.09 30.03
CA HIS A 421 3.22 -33.14 31.03
C HIS A 421 3.23 -32.57 32.44
N ASN A 422 2.43 -33.13 33.33
CA ASN A 422 2.35 -32.69 34.72
C ASN A 422 3.07 -33.72 35.65
N ILE A 423 4.03 -33.23 36.44
CA ILE A 423 4.79 -34.00 37.41
C ILE A 423 4.39 -33.57 38.84
N PRO A 424 3.29 -34.08 39.40
CA PRO A 424 2.71 -33.59 40.67
C PRO A 424 3.64 -33.71 41.86
N ARG A 425 4.53 -34.70 41.85
CA ARG A 425 5.44 -35.00 43.01
C ARG A 425 6.38 -33.82 43.32
N ILE A 426 6.74 -33.05 42.30
CA ILE A 426 7.68 -31.92 42.43
C ILE A 426 7.05 -30.60 42.00
N GLY A 427 5.74 -30.60 41.67
CA GLY A 427 5.00 -29.41 41.28
C GLY A 427 5.40 -28.84 39.90
N PHE A 428 6.04 -29.64 39.03
CA PHE A 428 6.49 -29.17 37.70
C PHE A 428 5.46 -29.47 36.64
N VAL A 429 5.35 -28.52 35.69
CA VAL A 429 4.64 -28.68 34.41
C VAL A 429 5.64 -28.46 33.28
N VAL A 430 5.83 -29.46 32.45
CA VAL A 430 6.71 -29.39 31.28
C VAL A 430 5.83 -29.26 30.03
N THR A 431 6.04 -28.24 29.23
CA THR A 431 5.38 -28.10 27.95
C THR A 431 6.42 -28.17 26.84
N MET A 432 6.18 -29.04 25.89
CA MET A 432 6.96 -29.20 24.67
C MET A 432 6.09 -28.81 23.48
N THR A 433 6.65 -28.03 22.58
CA THR A 433 6.01 -27.64 21.31
C THR A 433 6.93 -28.01 20.15
N ALA A 434 6.38 -28.73 19.18
CA ALA A 434 7.07 -29.07 17.93
C ALA A 434 6.24 -28.59 16.77
N GLN A 435 6.89 -27.93 15.82
CA GLN A 435 6.27 -27.46 14.57
C GLN A 435 6.91 -28.14 13.38
N ALA A 436 6.10 -28.61 12.45
CA ALA A 436 6.54 -29.18 11.18
C ALA A 436 5.94 -28.39 10.02
N ILE A 437 6.81 -27.98 9.09
CA ILE A 437 6.41 -27.43 7.79
C ILE A 437 6.50 -28.57 6.78
N TRP A 438 5.35 -29.09 6.36
CA TRP A 438 5.25 -30.24 5.45
C TRP A 438 5.37 -29.83 4.00
N GLN A 439 4.87 -28.62 3.71
CA GLN A 439 4.90 -28.05 2.36
C GLN A 439 5.05 -26.55 2.44
N GLN A 440 5.94 -26.01 1.62
CA GLN A 440 6.05 -24.58 1.33
C GLN A 440 6.45 -24.44 -0.14
N SER A 441 5.57 -23.83 -0.94
CA SER A 441 5.77 -23.69 -2.38
C SER A 441 5.35 -22.31 -2.82
N ASN A 442 6.16 -21.72 -3.70
CA ASN A 442 5.85 -20.47 -4.38
C ASN A 442 6.07 -20.70 -5.89
N TRP A 443 5.13 -20.26 -6.71
CA TRP A 443 5.27 -20.31 -8.17
C TRP A 443 4.46 -19.19 -8.81
N ASN A 444 4.81 -18.86 -10.04
CA ASN A 444 4.09 -17.90 -10.86
C ASN A 444 3.51 -18.59 -12.08
N THR A 445 2.39 -18.06 -12.57
CA THR A 445 1.88 -18.32 -13.91
C THR A 445 2.05 -17.06 -14.73
N PHE A 446 2.39 -17.23 -15.99
CA PHE A 446 2.57 -16.14 -16.94
C PHE A 446 1.54 -16.33 -18.06
N GLY A 447 0.86 -15.24 -18.40
CA GLY A 447 0.00 -15.18 -19.57
C GLY A 447 0.81 -14.80 -20.81
N ASN A 448 0.31 -13.86 -21.59
CA ASN A 448 1.02 -13.29 -22.76
C ASN A 448 1.83 -12.05 -22.38
N ASP A 449 2.55 -12.08 -21.24
CA ASP A 449 3.31 -10.93 -20.72
C ASP A 449 4.64 -10.67 -21.45
N SER A 450 5.02 -11.53 -22.39
CA SER A 450 6.18 -11.37 -23.26
C SER A 450 5.86 -10.78 -24.63
N ILE A 451 4.58 -10.60 -24.96
CA ILE A 451 4.12 -10.06 -26.24
C ILE A 451 3.33 -8.78 -25.97
N PRO A 452 3.76 -7.63 -26.49
CA PRO A 452 3.04 -6.38 -26.31
C PRO A 452 1.69 -6.43 -27.04
N VAL A 453 0.65 -5.94 -26.38
CA VAL A 453 -0.71 -5.83 -26.92
C VAL A 453 -1.00 -4.45 -27.49
N GLY A 454 -0.03 -3.53 -27.36
CA GLY A 454 -0.12 -2.15 -27.84
C GLY A 454 1.08 -1.34 -27.40
N TYR A 455 1.03 -0.05 -27.66
CA TYR A 455 2.05 0.90 -27.21
C TYR A 455 1.46 2.26 -26.91
N LEU A 456 2.18 3.04 -26.11
CA LEU A 456 1.94 4.48 -25.91
C LEU A 456 2.85 5.24 -26.87
N ALA A 457 2.28 6.13 -27.65
CA ALA A 457 3.05 6.96 -28.59
C ALA A 457 3.89 7.97 -27.81
N LEU A 458 5.10 8.23 -28.33
CA LEU A 458 6.04 9.17 -27.72
C LEU A 458 5.54 10.61 -27.78
N GLU A 459 4.86 10.97 -28.85
CA GLU A 459 4.50 12.35 -29.18
C GLU A 459 3.44 12.93 -28.23
N ASP A 460 2.49 12.11 -27.79
CA ASP A 460 1.31 12.56 -27.05
C ASP A 460 0.82 11.60 -25.97
N ALA A 461 1.56 10.51 -25.69
CA ALA A 461 1.17 9.44 -24.82
C ALA A 461 -0.15 8.74 -25.22
N SER A 462 -0.57 8.85 -26.48
CA SER A 462 -1.78 8.19 -26.96
C SER A 462 -1.66 6.68 -26.98
N VAL A 463 -2.77 5.99 -26.61
CA VAL A 463 -2.84 4.54 -26.50
C VAL A 463 -3.16 3.93 -27.85
N ASN A 464 -2.26 3.10 -28.37
CA ASN A 464 -2.41 2.38 -29.62
C ASN A 464 -2.45 0.88 -29.37
N MET A 465 -3.64 0.30 -29.34
CA MET A 465 -3.82 -1.14 -29.13
C MET A 465 -3.75 -1.89 -30.46
N PHE A 466 -3.05 -3.02 -30.49
CA PHE A 466 -3.01 -3.88 -31.65
C PHE A 466 -4.31 -4.66 -31.79
N PRO A 467 -4.80 -4.92 -33.02
CA PRO A 467 -5.91 -5.83 -33.24
C PRO A 467 -5.64 -7.21 -32.64
N GLU A 468 -6.67 -7.85 -32.12
CA GLU A 468 -6.54 -9.18 -31.52
C GLU A 468 -5.93 -10.17 -32.51
N GLY A 469 -4.89 -10.90 -32.07
CA GLY A 469 -4.14 -11.84 -32.90
C GLY A 469 -3.06 -11.22 -33.80
N GLN A 470 -2.88 -9.91 -33.80
CA GLN A 470 -1.82 -9.19 -34.55
C GLN A 470 -0.78 -8.59 -33.61
N TYR A 471 -0.39 -9.32 -32.60
CA TYR A 471 0.62 -8.86 -31.64
C TYR A 471 2.01 -8.91 -32.27
N THR A 472 2.83 -7.95 -31.91
CA THR A 472 4.23 -7.83 -32.35
C THR A 472 5.18 -8.10 -31.18
N THR A 473 6.46 -8.27 -31.48
CA THR A 473 7.49 -8.36 -30.44
C THR A 473 7.86 -6.97 -29.92
N THR A 474 8.38 -6.88 -28.71
CA THR A 474 8.86 -5.61 -28.11
C THR A 474 9.86 -4.86 -29.01
N GLN A 475 10.58 -5.56 -29.87
CA GLN A 475 11.54 -4.97 -30.81
C GLN A 475 10.89 -4.25 -32.00
N GLN A 476 9.61 -4.45 -32.21
CA GLN A 476 8.86 -3.85 -33.30
C GLN A 476 8.03 -2.62 -32.84
N VAL A 477 7.99 -2.36 -31.54
CA VAL A 477 7.41 -1.19 -30.89
C VAL A 477 8.52 -0.17 -30.49
#